data_6977cf6dc1207d043f478d10135c3faa
#
_entry.id   6977cf6dc1207d043f478d10135c3faa
#
_cell.length_a   1.000
_cell.length_b   1.000
_cell.length_c   1.000
_cell.angle_alpha   90.00
_cell.angle_beta   90.00
_cell.angle_gamma   90.00
#
_symmetry.space_group_name_H-M   'P 1'
#
loop_
_entity.id
_entity.type
_entity.pdbx_description
1 polymer ?
#
loop_
_entity_poly.entity_id
_entity_poly.type
_entity_poly.pdbx_seq_one_letter_code
_entity_poly.pdbx_strand_id
1 'polypeptide(L)'
;MNMTLIMATIVNCYVGCNTGSPDLQALHVLACDPETGAAQIVQSVKGIQGTTYFQQSLDGRWLYSALGEKRASRTTGAIVRFPIEADGHLGALERLAELPCEAPCHVSLSPDGSRVFGAAYLSATVVSLKADGSDLKSYVFPDDDVGPNRLRQKKAYAHFTFLTPDATRLGAVDLGCDRIRFFDPATLTVDSSLEIKADRGDGPRHAVWSKDGRFLFVLNELGSSVASYAFDGKAFVKVGKWSMLPDGYDRWEADGETLATKAAAIKLTADGRILMASNRGHDSIAFFEVEAATGRLTLRNVAKLTGKFPRDFALMPGEKFMVVGHKMSDEIQIYRFDRTACTLDPVGAPIPCWRPLCFVFARPSAETP
;
A
#
# COMPACT_ATOMS: atom_id res chain seq x y z
N MET A 1 -46.44 3.92 12.69
CA MET A 1 -45.17 4.51 12.21
C MET A 1 -44.09 3.42 12.34
N ASN A 2 -43.88 2.63 11.28
CA ASN A 2 -42.87 1.56 11.29
C ASN A 2 -41.51 2.21 11.17
N MET A 3 -40.76 2.30 12.28
CA MET A 3 -39.33 2.55 12.25
C MET A 3 -38.67 1.27 11.70
N THR A 4 -38.39 1.25 10.42
CA THR A 4 -37.46 0.27 9.84
C THR A 4 -36.11 0.51 10.51
N LEU A 5 -35.70 -0.38 11.42
CA LEU A 5 -34.35 -0.43 11.94
C LEU A 5 -33.44 -0.69 10.73
N ILE A 6 -32.79 0.34 10.23
CA ILE A 6 -31.67 0.18 9.29
C ILE A 6 -30.57 -0.43 10.14
N MET A 7 -30.35 -1.75 10.04
CA MET A 7 -29.17 -2.37 10.60
C MET A 7 -27.96 -1.68 9.96
N ALA A 8 -27.11 -1.07 10.77
CA ALA A 8 -25.85 -0.50 10.30
C ALA A 8 -25.05 -1.63 9.61
N THR A 9 -24.68 -1.41 8.36
CA THR A 9 -23.88 -2.38 7.60
C THR A 9 -22.45 -2.27 8.10
N ILE A 10 -22.08 -3.11 9.07
CA ILE A 10 -20.69 -3.19 9.57
C ILE A 10 -19.82 -3.78 8.47
N VAL A 11 -18.65 -3.16 8.25
CA VAL A 11 -17.64 -3.61 7.29
C VAL A 11 -16.34 -3.89 8.04
N ASN A 12 -15.75 -5.05 7.78
CA ASN A 12 -14.47 -5.42 8.38
C ASN A 12 -13.31 -4.76 7.63
N CYS A 13 -12.31 -4.30 8.39
CA CYS A 13 -11.04 -3.82 7.90
C CYS A 13 -9.91 -4.66 8.51
N TYR A 14 -9.08 -5.25 7.66
CA TYR A 14 -7.90 -6.02 8.06
C TYR A 14 -6.72 -5.09 8.25
N VAL A 15 -6.08 -5.18 9.43
CA VAL A 15 -5.00 -4.28 9.84
C VAL A 15 -3.73 -5.09 10.11
N GLY A 16 -2.68 -4.83 9.36
CA GLY A 16 -1.36 -5.44 9.57
C GLY A 16 -0.46 -4.58 10.45
N CYS A 17 0.31 -5.23 11.32
CA CYS A 17 1.18 -4.59 12.30
C CYS A 17 2.62 -5.10 12.22
N ASN A 18 3.58 -4.24 12.52
CA ASN A 18 5.00 -4.65 12.63
C ASN A 18 5.33 -5.00 14.08
N THR A 19 5.17 -6.26 14.43
CA THR A 19 5.35 -6.67 15.83
C THR A 19 6.78 -7.04 16.20
N GLY A 20 7.56 -7.56 15.27
CA GLY A 20 8.93 -8.05 15.55
C GLY A 20 8.99 -9.20 16.56
N SER A 21 7.86 -9.62 17.14
CA SER A 21 7.73 -10.75 18.07
C SER A 21 6.42 -11.51 17.81
N PRO A 22 6.42 -12.85 17.88
CA PRO A 22 5.20 -13.66 17.75
C PRO A 22 4.23 -13.49 18.93
N ASP A 23 4.72 -13.01 20.07
CA ASP A 23 3.89 -12.79 21.27
C ASP A 23 2.97 -11.58 21.13
N LEU A 24 3.30 -10.66 20.22
CA LEU A 24 2.50 -9.48 19.92
C LEU A 24 1.45 -9.80 18.85
N GLN A 25 0.42 -9.00 18.83
CA GLN A 25 -0.67 -9.14 17.87
C GLN A 25 -0.26 -8.50 16.53
N ALA A 26 0.00 -9.34 15.51
CA ALA A 26 0.49 -8.88 14.22
C ALA A 26 -0.61 -8.51 13.23
N LEU A 27 -1.85 -8.90 13.52
CA LEU A 27 -2.99 -8.70 12.63
C LEU A 27 -4.25 -8.49 13.46
N HIS A 28 -5.06 -7.52 13.06
CA HIS A 28 -6.37 -7.26 13.67
C HIS A 28 -7.47 -7.24 12.60
N VAL A 29 -8.68 -7.61 13.01
CA VAL A 29 -9.91 -7.30 12.29
C VAL A 29 -10.61 -6.17 13.03
N LEU A 30 -10.87 -5.09 12.32
CA LEU A 30 -11.54 -3.90 12.81
C LEU A 30 -12.95 -3.86 12.22
N ALA A 31 -13.99 -3.96 13.06
CA ALA A 31 -15.36 -3.75 12.64
C ALA A 31 -15.63 -2.25 12.56
N CYS A 32 -16.05 -1.77 11.39
CA CYS A 32 -16.27 -0.36 11.10
C CYS A 32 -17.72 -0.10 10.67
N ASP A 33 -18.30 0.97 11.16
CA ASP A 33 -19.57 1.49 10.68
C ASP A 33 -19.30 2.65 9.70
N PRO A 34 -19.56 2.47 8.40
CA PRO A 34 -19.26 3.48 7.38
C PRO A 34 -20.22 4.68 7.41
N GLU A 35 -21.31 4.63 8.19
CA GLU A 35 -22.27 5.73 8.32
C GLU A 35 -21.90 6.67 9.48
N THR A 36 -21.34 6.13 10.57
CA THR A 36 -21.01 6.89 11.77
C THR A 36 -19.52 7.11 11.97
N GLY A 37 -18.68 6.26 11.36
CA GLY A 37 -17.23 6.22 11.58
C GLY A 37 -16.84 5.49 12.85
N ALA A 38 -17.78 4.86 13.56
CA ALA A 38 -17.45 4.03 14.72
C ALA A 38 -16.62 2.82 14.30
N ALA A 39 -15.61 2.48 15.09
CA ALA A 39 -14.74 1.33 14.78
C ALA A 39 -14.21 0.70 16.06
N GLN A 40 -14.05 -0.65 16.05
CA GLN A 40 -13.50 -1.40 17.17
C GLN A 40 -12.79 -2.66 16.70
N ILE A 41 -11.74 -3.07 17.42
CA ILE A 41 -11.06 -4.35 17.17
C ILE A 41 -11.96 -5.49 17.65
N VAL A 42 -12.30 -6.42 16.73
CA VAL A 42 -13.15 -7.59 17.02
C VAL A 42 -12.37 -8.90 17.00
N GLN A 43 -11.22 -8.94 16.32
CA GLN A 43 -10.30 -10.09 16.34
C GLN A 43 -8.85 -9.61 16.36
N SER A 44 -7.99 -10.36 17.04
CA SER A 44 -6.54 -10.15 17.06
C SER A 44 -5.80 -11.48 16.92
N VAL A 45 -4.89 -11.55 15.97
CA VAL A 45 -4.11 -12.77 15.66
C VAL A 45 -2.70 -12.64 16.21
N LYS A 46 -2.30 -13.66 17.01
CA LYS A 46 -0.95 -13.83 17.56
C LYS A 46 -0.21 -14.97 16.85
N GLY A 47 1.05 -15.15 17.18
CA GLY A 47 1.86 -16.28 16.69
C GLY A 47 2.48 -16.05 15.31
N ILE A 48 2.32 -14.86 14.75
CA ILE A 48 2.93 -14.45 13.48
C ILE A 48 3.73 -13.16 13.67
N GLN A 49 4.75 -12.95 12.85
CA GLN A 49 5.57 -11.75 12.89
C GLN A 49 5.39 -10.97 11.58
N GLY A 50 5.32 -9.64 11.68
CA GLY A 50 5.52 -8.74 10.55
C GLY A 50 4.60 -8.93 9.35
N THR A 51 3.28 -8.93 9.55
CA THR A 51 2.32 -8.80 8.44
C THR A 51 2.39 -7.39 7.89
N THR A 52 3.14 -7.21 6.79
CA THR A 52 3.54 -5.89 6.32
C THR A 52 2.61 -5.31 5.26
N TYR A 53 1.92 -6.15 4.51
CA TYR A 53 0.98 -5.76 3.45
C TYR A 53 -0.04 -6.87 3.18
N PHE A 54 -1.24 -6.48 2.80
CA PHE A 54 -2.36 -7.38 2.50
C PHE A 54 -2.94 -7.13 1.12
N GLN A 55 -3.46 -8.21 0.53
CA GLN A 55 -4.34 -8.17 -0.63
C GLN A 55 -5.45 -9.21 -0.46
N GLN A 56 -6.70 -8.79 -0.55
CA GLN A 56 -7.83 -9.72 -0.57
C GLN A 56 -8.03 -10.29 -1.97
N SER A 57 -8.37 -11.58 -2.07
CA SER A 57 -8.77 -12.21 -3.32
C SER A 57 -10.04 -11.57 -3.87
N LEU A 58 -10.25 -11.66 -5.20
CA LEU A 58 -11.43 -11.07 -5.84
C LEU A 58 -12.74 -11.73 -5.41
N ASP A 59 -12.70 -13.04 -5.11
CA ASP A 59 -13.84 -13.80 -4.60
C ASP A 59 -14.15 -13.53 -3.11
N GLY A 60 -13.35 -12.67 -2.47
CA GLY A 60 -13.53 -12.28 -1.08
C GLY A 60 -13.13 -13.33 -0.05
N ARG A 61 -12.73 -14.56 -0.46
CA ARG A 61 -12.51 -15.69 0.44
C ARG A 61 -11.17 -15.75 1.14
N TRP A 62 -10.16 -15.02 0.62
CA TRP A 62 -8.80 -15.11 1.11
C TRP A 62 -8.19 -13.73 1.34
N LEU A 63 -7.47 -13.59 2.44
CA LEU A 63 -6.57 -12.47 2.69
C LEU A 63 -5.14 -12.95 2.56
N TYR A 64 -4.44 -12.53 1.49
CA TYR A 64 -3.02 -12.82 1.27
C TYR A 64 -2.16 -11.81 2.01
N SER A 65 -1.03 -12.26 2.55
CA SER A 65 -0.09 -11.42 3.27
C SER A 65 1.35 -11.71 2.89
N ALA A 66 2.13 -10.63 2.81
CA ALA A 66 3.58 -10.67 2.88
C ALA A 66 4.01 -10.81 4.35
N LEU A 67 4.70 -11.88 4.68
CA LEU A 67 5.14 -12.20 6.04
C LEU A 67 6.65 -12.16 6.16
N GLY A 68 7.17 -11.40 7.12
CA GLY A 68 8.56 -11.41 7.50
C GLY A 68 8.76 -12.02 8.87
N GLU A 69 9.55 -13.08 8.97
CA GLU A 69 9.85 -13.75 10.24
C GLU A 69 11.32 -13.67 10.59
N LYS A 70 11.62 -13.27 11.80
CA LYS A 70 12.97 -13.33 12.34
C LYS A 70 13.22 -14.74 12.87
N ARG A 71 14.11 -15.51 12.21
CA ARG A 71 14.55 -16.84 12.65
C ARG A 71 16.04 -16.78 12.95
N ALA A 72 16.42 -16.97 14.22
CA ALA A 72 17.80 -16.88 14.70
C ALA A 72 18.50 -15.59 14.19
N SER A 73 19.47 -15.72 13.28
CA SER A 73 20.23 -14.60 12.72
C SER A 73 19.70 -14.05 11.40
N ARG A 74 18.63 -14.64 10.84
CA ARG A 74 18.08 -14.24 9.53
C ARG A 74 16.61 -13.84 9.64
N THR A 75 16.20 -12.88 8.81
CA THR A 75 14.81 -12.63 8.53
C THR A 75 14.42 -13.38 7.27
N THR A 76 13.48 -14.32 7.37
CA THR A 76 12.98 -15.08 6.24
C THR A 76 11.68 -14.47 5.74
N GLY A 77 11.40 -14.59 4.46
CA GLY A 77 10.17 -14.16 3.85
C GLY A 77 9.24 -15.33 3.53
N ALA A 78 7.95 -15.09 3.62
CA ALA A 78 6.93 -16.02 3.15
C ALA A 78 5.76 -15.27 2.53
N ILE A 79 5.04 -15.94 1.63
CA ILE A 79 3.67 -15.58 1.26
C ILE A 79 2.73 -16.52 2.01
N VAL A 80 1.77 -15.93 2.68
CA VAL A 80 0.75 -16.64 3.46
C VAL A 80 -0.63 -16.13 3.07
N ARG A 81 -1.67 -16.89 3.45
CA ARG A 81 -3.06 -16.43 3.33
C ARG A 81 -3.87 -16.87 4.54
N PHE A 82 -4.97 -16.19 4.75
CA PHE A 82 -5.96 -16.49 5.78
C PHE A 82 -7.30 -16.69 5.09
N PRO A 83 -8.06 -17.74 5.40
CA PRO A 83 -9.45 -17.82 4.96
C PRO A 83 -10.25 -16.72 5.66
N ILE A 84 -11.16 -16.10 4.92
CA ILE A 84 -12.10 -15.12 5.45
C ILE A 84 -13.41 -15.86 5.70
N GLU A 85 -13.80 -15.97 6.96
CA GLU A 85 -15.01 -16.64 7.40
C GLU A 85 -16.27 -15.82 7.04
N ALA A 86 -17.44 -16.42 7.14
CA ALA A 86 -18.70 -15.77 6.75
C ALA A 86 -19.03 -14.49 7.57
N ASP A 87 -18.53 -14.40 8.80
CA ASP A 87 -18.65 -13.21 9.66
C ASP A 87 -17.53 -12.20 9.43
N GLY A 88 -16.60 -12.49 8.48
CA GLY A 88 -15.45 -11.66 8.14
C GLY A 88 -14.26 -11.80 9.09
N HIS A 89 -14.31 -12.70 10.08
CA HIS A 89 -13.15 -13.07 10.86
C HIS A 89 -12.15 -13.86 10.00
N LEU A 90 -10.90 -13.90 10.46
CA LEU A 90 -9.85 -14.65 9.78
C LEU A 90 -9.66 -16.01 10.44
N GLY A 91 -9.66 -17.06 9.63
CA GLY A 91 -9.35 -18.41 10.06
C GLY A 91 -7.85 -18.65 10.22
N ALA A 92 -7.45 -19.91 10.29
CA ALA A 92 -6.07 -20.29 10.50
C ALA A 92 -5.16 -19.90 9.31
N LEU A 93 -3.96 -19.46 9.62
CA LEU A 93 -2.94 -19.12 8.61
C LEU A 93 -2.55 -20.34 7.78
N GLU A 94 -2.58 -20.17 6.47
CA GLU A 94 -2.01 -21.12 5.50
C GLU A 94 -0.73 -20.53 4.89
N ARG A 95 0.36 -21.27 4.98
CA ARG A 95 1.63 -20.90 4.38
C ARG A 95 1.71 -21.42 2.95
N LEU A 96 1.80 -20.53 1.98
CA LEU A 96 1.85 -20.89 0.56
C LEU A 96 3.27 -21.21 0.10
N ALA A 97 4.23 -20.34 0.43
CA ALA A 97 5.62 -20.52 0.04
C ALA A 97 6.58 -19.83 1.00
N GLU A 98 7.71 -20.50 1.27
CA GLU A 98 8.91 -19.84 1.79
C GLU A 98 9.61 -19.16 0.62
N LEU A 99 10.07 -17.94 0.83
CA LEU A 99 10.69 -17.15 -0.23
C LEU A 99 12.22 -17.20 -0.15
N PRO A 100 12.93 -17.19 -1.28
CA PRO A 100 14.40 -17.14 -1.32
C PRO A 100 14.94 -15.73 -1.02
N CYS A 101 14.27 -14.98 -0.15
CA CYS A 101 14.59 -13.58 0.13
C CYS A 101 14.23 -13.22 1.58
N GLU A 102 14.70 -12.05 2.02
CA GLU A 102 14.29 -11.47 3.29
C GLU A 102 12.82 -11.01 3.24
N ALA A 103 12.30 -10.65 4.41
CA ALA A 103 10.90 -10.29 4.60
C ALA A 103 10.31 -9.41 3.47
N PRO A 104 9.32 -9.90 2.74
CA PRO A 104 8.64 -9.11 1.73
C PRO A 104 7.86 -7.96 2.38
N CYS A 105 7.78 -6.84 1.69
CA CYS A 105 7.06 -5.66 2.16
C CYS A 105 5.77 -5.36 1.38
N HIS A 106 5.52 -6.12 0.32
CA HIS A 106 4.34 -5.98 -0.52
C HIS A 106 3.89 -7.32 -1.09
N VAL A 107 2.57 -7.48 -1.26
CA VAL A 107 1.93 -8.57 -1.97
C VAL A 107 0.86 -8.01 -2.91
N SER A 108 0.74 -8.59 -4.10
CA SER A 108 -0.33 -8.30 -5.06
C SER A 108 -0.80 -9.57 -5.75
N LEU A 109 -1.99 -9.53 -6.36
CA LEU A 109 -2.63 -10.66 -7.02
C LEU A 109 -2.89 -10.34 -8.49
N SER A 110 -2.88 -11.36 -9.35
CA SER A 110 -3.42 -11.24 -10.70
C SER A 110 -4.95 -11.05 -10.66
N PRO A 111 -5.56 -10.37 -11.65
CA PRO A 111 -7.00 -10.14 -11.69
C PRO A 111 -7.84 -11.42 -11.73
N ASP A 112 -7.30 -12.51 -12.28
CA ASP A 112 -7.94 -13.83 -12.32
C ASP A 112 -7.71 -14.64 -11.02
N GLY A 113 -6.94 -14.09 -10.06
CA GLY A 113 -6.59 -14.76 -8.81
C GLY A 113 -5.63 -15.94 -8.95
N SER A 114 -5.11 -16.21 -10.16
CA SER A 114 -4.25 -17.39 -10.42
C SER A 114 -2.82 -17.23 -9.91
N ARG A 115 -2.31 -15.99 -9.77
CA ARG A 115 -0.93 -15.70 -9.36
C ARG A 115 -0.85 -14.67 -8.23
N VAL A 116 0.20 -14.85 -7.44
CA VAL A 116 0.58 -13.96 -6.34
C VAL A 116 1.97 -13.39 -6.65
N PHE A 117 2.15 -12.10 -6.40
CA PHE A 117 3.41 -11.40 -6.58
C PHE A 117 3.84 -10.79 -5.26
N GLY A 118 5.15 -10.68 -5.04
CA GLY A 118 5.69 -10.04 -3.85
C GLY A 118 6.93 -9.21 -4.16
N ALA A 119 7.16 -8.18 -3.34
CA ALA A 119 8.39 -7.40 -3.35
C ALA A 119 9.05 -7.46 -1.98
N ALA A 120 10.35 -7.77 -1.94
CA ALA A 120 11.17 -7.85 -0.74
C ALA A 120 12.24 -6.74 -0.77
N TYR A 121 12.04 -5.74 0.10
CA TYR A 121 12.80 -4.50 0.10
C TYR A 121 14.30 -4.70 0.31
N LEU A 122 14.68 -5.37 1.40
CA LEU A 122 16.09 -5.49 1.79
C LEU A 122 16.91 -6.38 0.87
N SER A 123 16.30 -7.39 0.26
CA SER A 123 16.94 -8.29 -0.69
C SER A 123 16.77 -7.87 -2.15
N ALA A 124 16.11 -6.73 -2.41
CA ALA A 124 15.83 -6.22 -3.77
C ALA A 124 15.16 -7.27 -4.68
N THR A 125 14.31 -8.14 -4.10
CA THR A 125 13.78 -9.32 -4.81
C THR A 125 12.31 -9.15 -5.13
N VAL A 126 11.93 -9.52 -6.35
CA VAL A 126 10.53 -9.70 -6.76
C VAL A 126 10.26 -11.19 -6.91
N VAL A 127 9.08 -11.63 -6.50
CA VAL A 127 8.64 -13.01 -6.64
C VAL A 127 7.32 -13.10 -7.38
N SER A 128 7.12 -14.23 -8.07
CA SER A 128 5.86 -14.63 -8.70
C SER A 128 5.63 -16.10 -8.45
N LEU A 129 4.43 -16.48 -8.00
CA LEU A 129 4.04 -17.86 -7.75
C LEU A 129 2.56 -18.05 -8.06
N LYS A 130 2.12 -19.29 -8.30
CA LYS A 130 0.71 -19.58 -8.40
C LYS A 130 0.01 -19.43 -7.06
N ALA A 131 -1.30 -19.18 -7.08
CA ALA A 131 -2.10 -19.00 -5.87
C ALA A 131 -2.18 -20.24 -4.96
N ASP A 132 -1.79 -21.43 -5.46
CA ASP A 132 -1.63 -22.67 -4.69
C ASP A 132 -0.22 -22.80 -4.05
N GLY A 133 0.66 -21.82 -4.25
CA GLY A 133 2.04 -21.81 -3.73
C GLY A 133 3.07 -22.44 -4.68
N SER A 134 2.64 -23.07 -5.76
CA SER A 134 3.55 -23.70 -6.73
C SER A 134 4.16 -22.70 -7.73
N ASP A 135 5.10 -23.16 -8.54
CA ASP A 135 5.74 -22.40 -9.64
C ASP A 135 6.38 -21.08 -9.17
N LEU A 136 7.04 -21.11 -8.01
CA LEU A 136 7.75 -19.93 -7.47
C LEU A 136 8.92 -19.54 -8.39
N LYS A 137 8.89 -18.28 -8.82
CA LYS A 137 9.98 -17.60 -9.54
C LYS A 137 10.46 -16.43 -8.69
N SER A 138 11.71 -16.04 -8.85
CA SER A 138 12.28 -14.85 -8.21
C SER A 138 13.24 -14.13 -9.14
N TYR A 139 13.31 -12.82 -9.00
CA TYR A 139 14.26 -11.97 -9.71
C TYR A 139 14.84 -10.96 -8.71
N VAL A 140 16.18 -10.88 -8.67
CA VAL A 140 16.91 -9.92 -7.85
C VAL A 140 17.27 -8.72 -8.71
N PHE A 141 16.90 -7.51 -8.29
CA PHE A 141 17.29 -6.28 -9.00
C PHE A 141 18.80 -6.09 -8.96
N PRO A 142 19.43 -5.74 -10.08
CA PRO A 142 20.83 -5.33 -10.08
C PRO A 142 20.99 -3.97 -9.39
N ASP A 143 22.14 -3.78 -8.74
CA ASP A 143 22.54 -2.51 -8.13
C ASP A 143 23.12 -1.53 -9.21
N ASP A 144 22.43 -1.45 -10.34
CA ASP A 144 22.81 -0.61 -11.45
C ASP A 144 22.23 0.81 -11.29
N ASP A 145 23.08 1.82 -11.36
CA ASP A 145 22.68 3.24 -11.37
C ASP A 145 21.84 3.66 -10.14
N VAL A 146 22.33 3.34 -8.93
CA VAL A 146 21.67 3.75 -7.68
C VAL A 146 21.49 5.26 -7.58
N GLY A 147 20.42 5.69 -6.88
CA GLY A 147 20.06 7.09 -6.70
C GLY A 147 21.08 7.88 -5.87
N PRO A 148 20.98 9.22 -5.86
CA PRO A 148 21.94 10.09 -5.20
C PRO A 148 21.83 10.14 -3.67
N ASN A 149 20.73 9.67 -3.08
CA ASN A 149 20.56 9.70 -1.63
C ASN A 149 21.39 8.59 -0.95
N ARG A 150 22.58 8.96 -0.47
CA ARG A 150 23.54 8.02 0.13
C ARG A 150 23.03 7.29 1.36
N LEU A 151 22.05 7.83 2.08
CA LEU A 151 21.48 7.19 3.26
C LEU A 151 20.40 6.16 2.89
N ARG A 152 19.66 6.37 1.79
CA ARG A 152 18.48 5.60 1.44
C ARG A 152 18.59 4.81 0.13
N GLN A 153 19.53 5.17 -0.78
CA GLN A 153 19.70 4.55 -2.09
C GLN A 153 21.10 3.92 -2.21
N LYS A 154 21.45 3.04 -1.24
CA LYS A 154 22.75 2.36 -1.21
C LYS A 154 22.86 1.19 -2.18
N LYS A 155 21.72 0.67 -2.63
CA LYS A 155 21.53 -0.44 -3.56
C LYS A 155 20.12 -0.41 -4.11
N ALA A 156 19.76 -1.35 -4.97
CA ALA A 156 18.38 -1.59 -5.38
C ALA A 156 17.48 -1.97 -4.19
N TYR A 157 16.20 -1.56 -4.23
CA TYR A 157 15.21 -1.85 -3.18
C TYR A 157 13.84 -2.09 -3.80
N ALA A 158 13.44 -3.36 -3.95
CA ALA A 158 12.11 -3.72 -4.46
C ALA A 158 11.03 -3.38 -3.42
N HIS A 159 10.11 -2.47 -3.74
CA HIS A 159 9.15 -2.00 -2.73
C HIS A 159 7.69 -2.35 -3.04
N PHE A 160 7.32 -2.45 -4.30
CA PHE A 160 5.92 -2.59 -4.70
C PHE A 160 5.81 -3.34 -6.03
N THR A 161 4.73 -4.11 -6.21
CA THR A 161 4.39 -4.77 -7.47
C THR A 161 2.97 -4.43 -7.89
N PHE A 162 2.72 -4.30 -9.17
CA PHE A 162 1.40 -4.06 -9.75
C PHE A 162 1.35 -4.61 -11.17
N LEU A 163 0.16 -4.91 -11.67
CA LEU A 163 -0.01 -5.29 -13.07
C LEU A 163 -0.42 -4.09 -13.92
N THR A 164 -0.06 -4.11 -15.19
CA THR A 164 -0.67 -3.23 -16.20
C THR A 164 -2.17 -3.48 -16.30
N PRO A 165 -2.99 -2.52 -16.77
CA PRO A 165 -4.46 -2.68 -16.84
C PRO A 165 -4.93 -3.90 -17.63
N ASP A 166 -4.17 -4.31 -18.64
CA ASP A 166 -4.39 -5.51 -19.44
C ASP A 166 -3.81 -6.80 -18.82
N ALA A 167 -3.19 -6.68 -17.63
CA ALA A 167 -2.52 -7.75 -16.89
C ALA A 167 -1.38 -8.47 -17.66
N THR A 168 -0.90 -7.92 -18.76
CA THR A 168 0.15 -8.56 -19.58
C THR A 168 1.56 -8.32 -19.05
N ARG A 169 1.76 -7.32 -18.16
CA ARG A 169 3.06 -6.97 -17.57
C ARG A 169 2.95 -6.77 -16.07
N LEU A 170 3.95 -7.24 -15.35
CA LEU A 170 4.15 -6.97 -13.94
C LEU A 170 5.13 -5.80 -13.79
N GLY A 171 4.66 -4.67 -13.28
CA GLY A 171 5.52 -3.57 -12.88
C GLY A 171 6.06 -3.80 -11.46
N ALA A 172 7.35 -3.55 -11.26
CA ALA A 172 7.99 -3.67 -9.95
C ALA A 172 8.85 -2.44 -9.67
N VAL A 173 8.58 -1.81 -8.54
CA VAL A 173 9.13 -0.51 -8.15
C VAL A 173 10.46 -0.70 -7.44
N ASP A 174 11.51 -0.04 -7.93
CA ASP A 174 12.85 0.01 -7.35
C ASP A 174 13.13 1.40 -6.78
N LEU A 175 13.01 1.54 -5.46
CA LEU A 175 13.27 2.79 -4.75
C LEU A 175 14.75 3.18 -4.81
N GLY A 176 15.65 2.19 -4.81
CA GLY A 176 17.08 2.43 -4.74
C GLY A 176 17.68 2.97 -6.04
N CYS A 177 17.16 2.55 -7.18
CA CYS A 177 17.66 2.93 -8.50
C CYS A 177 16.75 3.93 -9.23
N ASP A 178 15.76 4.52 -8.56
CA ASP A 178 14.81 5.47 -9.16
C ASP A 178 14.10 4.91 -10.40
N ARG A 179 13.63 3.63 -10.34
CA ARG A 179 13.07 2.93 -11.52
C ARG A 179 11.79 2.15 -11.21
N ILE A 180 11.04 1.88 -12.25
CA ILE A 180 10.03 0.81 -12.28
C ILE A 180 10.39 -0.08 -13.46
N ARG A 181 10.66 -1.35 -13.18
CA ARG A 181 10.99 -2.39 -14.16
C ARG A 181 9.74 -3.20 -14.47
N PHE A 182 9.66 -3.73 -15.70
CA PHE A 182 8.53 -4.52 -16.13
C PHE A 182 8.97 -5.94 -16.50
N PHE A 183 8.06 -6.88 -16.25
CA PHE A 183 8.32 -8.32 -16.39
C PHE A 183 7.14 -9.04 -17.02
N ASP A 184 7.39 -10.17 -17.62
CA ASP A 184 6.37 -11.18 -17.84
C ASP A 184 5.89 -11.71 -16.47
N PRO A 185 4.57 -11.69 -16.16
CA PRO A 185 4.08 -12.03 -14.82
C PRO A 185 4.34 -13.49 -14.41
N ALA A 186 4.41 -14.41 -15.37
CA ALA A 186 4.56 -15.83 -15.09
C ALA A 186 6.02 -16.25 -14.92
N THR A 187 6.90 -15.73 -15.75
CA THR A 187 8.31 -16.16 -15.83
C THR A 187 9.27 -15.23 -15.12
N LEU A 188 8.87 -14.00 -14.81
CA LEU A 188 9.72 -12.89 -14.36
C LEU A 188 10.86 -12.57 -15.36
N THR A 189 10.66 -12.87 -16.63
CA THR A 189 11.55 -12.38 -17.69
C THR A 189 11.39 -10.87 -17.81
N VAL A 190 12.51 -10.14 -17.78
CA VAL A 190 12.52 -8.67 -17.91
C VAL A 190 12.01 -8.26 -19.29
N ASP A 191 11.04 -7.37 -19.33
CA ASP A 191 10.66 -6.67 -20.56
C ASP A 191 11.48 -5.38 -20.70
N SER A 192 12.59 -5.46 -21.42
CA SER A 192 13.49 -4.33 -21.63
C SER A 192 12.92 -3.23 -22.54
N SER A 193 11.79 -3.49 -23.20
CA SER A 193 11.10 -2.48 -24.03
C SER A 193 10.29 -1.50 -23.19
N LEU A 194 10.06 -1.79 -21.90
CA LEU A 194 9.21 -1.02 -21.01
C LEU A 194 9.93 -0.70 -19.69
N GLU A 195 10.11 0.56 -19.39
CA GLU A 195 10.71 1.05 -18.14
C GLU A 195 10.17 2.43 -17.81
N ILE A 196 10.02 2.74 -16.50
CA ILE A 196 9.86 4.11 -16.02
C ILE A 196 11.13 4.49 -15.28
N LYS A 197 11.75 5.60 -15.67
CA LYS A 197 12.82 6.27 -14.93
C LYS A 197 12.21 7.46 -14.20
N ALA A 198 12.19 7.37 -12.86
CA ALA A 198 11.84 8.51 -12.02
C ALA A 198 12.98 9.54 -12.02
N ASP A 199 12.71 10.75 -11.55
CA ASP A 199 13.78 11.73 -11.39
C ASP A 199 14.77 11.25 -10.32
N ARG A 200 16.03 11.56 -10.49
CA ARG A 200 17.12 11.12 -9.58
C ARG A 200 16.86 11.61 -8.14
N GLY A 201 16.83 10.65 -7.22
CA GLY A 201 16.57 10.90 -5.80
C GLY A 201 15.09 10.94 -5.41
N ASP A 202 14.18 10.65 -6.32
CA ASP A 202 12.76 10.57 -6.02
C ASP A 202 12.40 9.35 -5.17
N GLY A 203 13.07 8.21 -5.38
CA GLY A 203 12.80 6.97 -4.66
C GLY A 203 11.35 6.51 -4.79
N PRO A 204 10.92 6.02 -5.98
CA PRO A 204 9.55 5.56 -6.17
C PRO A 204 9.22 4.43 -5.18
N ARG A 205 7.99 4.42 -4.66
CA ARG A 205 7.61 3.50 -3.59
C ARG A 205 6.36 2.68 -3.88
N HIS A 206 5.25 3.34 -4.16
CA HIS A 206 3.94 2.75 -4.48
C HIS A 206 3.41 3.38 -5.76
N ALA A 207 2.43 2.72 -6.38
CA ALA A 207 1.76 3.26 -7.55
C ALA A 207 0.27 2.88 -7.54
N VAL A 208 -0.55 3.66 -8.23
CA VAL A 208 -1.96 3.39 -8.45
C VAL A 208 -2.35 3.82 -9.86
N TRP A 209 -3.14 2.99 -10.54
CA TRP A 209 -3.71 3.32 -11.84
C TRP A 209 -4.89 4.27 -11.72
N SER A 210 -5.05 5.17 -12.69
CA SER A 210 -6.32 5.85 -12.90
C SER A 210 -7.42 4.81 -13.18
N LYS A 211 -8.67 5.17 -12.91
CA LYS A 211 -9.80 4.24 -13.04
C LYS A 211 -9.94 3.64 -14.45
N ASP A 212 -9.58 4.40 -15.47
CA ASP A 212 -9.61 3.99 -16.87
C ASP A 212 -8.31 3.33 -17.36
N GLY A 213 -7.31 3.18 -16.48
CA GLY A 213 -6.04 2.55 -16.81
C GLY A 213 -5.09 3.36 -17.70
N ARG A 214 -5.42 4.61 -18.03
CA ARG A 214 -4.61 5.44 -18.93
C ARG A 214 -3.44 6.14 -18.26
N PHE A 215 -3.49 6.32 -16.94
CA PHE A 215 -2.46 7.01 -16.18
C PHE A 215 -2.01 6.17 -14.99
N LEU A 216 -0.70 6.11 -14.77
CA LEU A 216 -0.09 5.54 -13.58
C LEU A 216 0.41 6.69 -12.70
N PHE A 217 -0.11 6.77 -11.48
CA PHE A 217 0.36 7.70 -10.46
C PHE A 217 1.38 7.01 -9.57
N VAL A 218 2.59 7.52 -9.53
CA VAL A 218 3.73 6.96 -8.79
C VAL A 218 4.06 7.85 -7.61
N LEU A 219 4.02 7.26 -6.41
CA LEU A 219 4.42 7.92 -5.18
C LEU A 219 5.92 7.81 -4.99
N ASN A 220 6.59 8.93 -4.83
CA ASN A 220 8.02 9.03 -4.60
C ASN A 220 8.31 9.23 -3.11
N GLU A 221 8.85 8.20 -2.45
CA GLU A 221 9.12 8.22 -1.00
C GLU A 221 10.09 9.34 -0.60
N LEU A 222 11.20 9.43 -1.31
CA LEU A 222 12.28 10.35 -0.95
C LEU A 222 12.01 11.77 -1.47
N GLY A 223 11.32 11.88 -2.61
CA GLY A 223 10.89 13.13 -3.19
C GLY A 223 9.70 13.80 -2.49
N SER A 224 8.95 13.06 -1.64
CA SER A 224 7.66 13.50 -1.09
C SER A 224 6.78 14.13 -2.18
N SER A 225 6.62 13.40 -3.28
CA SER A 225 5.92 13.84 -4.49
C SER A 225 5.13 12.72 -5.14
N VAL A 226 4.21 13.09 -6.01
CA VAL A 226 3.53 12.16 -6.92
C VAL A 226 3.89 12.53 -8.35
N ALA A 227 4.33 11.54 -9.13
CA ALA A 227 4.51 11.67 -10.57
C ALA A 227 3.37 10.95 -11.31
N SER A 228 2.92 11.50 -12.42
CA SER A 228 1.93 10.90 -13.32
C SER A 228 2.57 10.54 -14.64
N TYR A 229 2.24 9.34 -15.13
CA TYR A 229 2.70 8.81 -16.41
C TYR A 229 1.50 8.36 -17.24
N ALA A 230 1.36 8.88 -18.45
CA ALA A 230 0.41 8.36 -19.43
C ALA A 230 0.92 7.03 -20.00
N PHE A 231 0.02 6.07 -20.19
CA PHE A 231 0.32 4.76 -20.74
C PHE A 231 -0.58 4.46 -21.95
N ASP A 232 0.00 4.13 -23.07
CA ASP A 232 -0.71 3.82 -24.33
C ASP A 232 -0.74 2.31 -24.66
N GLY A 233 -0.36 1.47 -23.69
CA GLY A 233 -0.22 0.02 -23.86
C GLY A 233 1.19 -0.41 -24.30
N LYS A 234 2.08 0.53 -24.68
CA LYS A 234 3.43 0.24 -25.20
C LYS A 234 4.51 1.06 -24.52
N ALA A 235 4.21 2.29 -24.08
CA ALA A 235 5.19 3.19 -23.51
C ALA A 235 4.57 4.05 -22.39
N PHE A 236 5.42 4.50 -21.48
CA PHE A 236 5.08 5.50 -20.47
C PHE A 236 5.64 6.86 -20.84
N VAL A 237 4.78 7.88 -20.82
CA VAL A 237 5.17 9.27 -21.02
C VAL A 237 4.87 10.06 -19.75
N LYS A 238 5.87 10.72 -19.17
CA LYS A 238 5.72 11.52 -17.96
C LYS A 238 4.81 12.73 -18.25
N VAL A 239 3.70 12.85 -17.52
CA VAL A 239 2.77 13.99 -17.59
C VAL A 239 3.27 15.13 -16.71
N GLY A 240 3.74 14.82 -15.50
CA GLY A 240 4.25 15.79 -14.55
C GLY A 240 4.58 15.19 -13.20
N LYS A 241 5.04 16.05 -12.29
CA LYS A 241 5.36 15.71 -10.89
C LYS A 241 4.92 16.86 -9.98
N TRP A 242 4.30 16.53 -8.84
CA TRP A 242 3.73 17.50 -7.90
C TRP A 242 4.18 17.20 -6.48
N SER A 243 4.55 18.24 -5.74
CA SER A 243 4.87 18.15 -4.31
C SER A 243 3.64 17.73 -3.51
N MET A 244 3.86 16.92 -2.47
CA MET A 244 2.87 16.53 -1.47
C MET A 244 2.95 17.39 -0.20
N LEU A 245 3.79 18.40 -0.20
CA LEU A 245 4.11 19.26 0.94
C LEU A 245 3.62 20.67 0.66
N PRO A 246 3.31 21.45 1.70
CA PRO A 246 3.02 22.87 1.54
C PRO A 246 4.19 23.63 0.93
N ASP A 247 3.90 24.72 0.25
CA ASP A 247 4.93 25.60 -0.30
C ASP A 247 5.89 26.07 0.79
N GLY A 248 7.18 26.04 0.48
CA GLY A 248 8.24 26.44 1.40
C GLY A 248 8.59 25.46 2.52
N TYR A 249 7.93 24.28 2.59
CA TYR A 249 8.31 23.27 3.55
C TYR A 249 9.63 22.60 3.19
N ASP A 250 10.62 22.69 4.09
CA ASP A 250 11.89 21.98 3.91
C ASP A 250 11.71 20.51 4.29
N ARG A 251 12.04 19.63 3.35
CA ARG A 251 11.96 18.18 3.55
C ARG A 251 13.19 17.57 4.23
N TRP A 252 14.21 18.38 4.49
CA TRP A 252 15.47 17.94 5.09
C TRP A 252 15.52 18.30 6.57
N GLU A 253 16.18 17.48 7.38
CA GLU A 253 16.62 17.85 8.72
C GLU A 253 17.75 18.89 8.64
N ALA A 254 18.09 19.45 9.78
CA ALA A 254 19.14 20.50 9.86
C ALA A 254 20.53 20.06 9.38
N ASP A 255 20.78 18.75 9.27
CA ASP A 255 22.01 18.18 8.70
C ASP A 255 22.08 18.25 7.16
N GLY A 256 20.98 18.60 6.49
CA GLY A 256 20.85 18.63 5.04
C GLY A 256 20.91 17.27 4.34
N GLU A 257 21.05 16.18 5.07
CA GLU A 257 21.19 14.81 4.54
C GLU A 257 20.01 13.88 4.94
N THR A 258 19.50 14.02 6.15
CA THR A 258 18.39 13.23 6.67
C THR A 258 17.06 13.79 6.19
N LEU A 259 16.17 12.94 5.71
CA LEU A 259 14.82 13.36 5.30
C LEU A 259 13.92 13.52 6.54
N ALA A 260 13.49 14.73 6.82
CA ALA A 260 12.48 15.04 7.85
C ALA A 260 11.11 14.45 7.49
N THR A 261 10.82 14.28 6.21
CA THR A 261 9.57 13.72 5.72
C THR A 261 9.80 12.70 4.60
N LYS A 262 8.93 11.69 4.53
CA LYS A 262 8.96 10.61 3.52
C LYS A 262 7.54 10.19 3.18
N ALA A 263 7.20 10.14 1.89
CA ALA A 263 5.90 9.64 1.46
C ALA A 263 5.72 8.15 1.79
N ALA A 264 4.47 7.69 1.94
CA ALA A 264 4.22 6.30 2.30
C ALA A 264 3.13 5.61 1.47
N ALA A 265 1.88 6.02 1.53
CA ALA A 265 0.77 5.37 0.85
C ALA A 265 0.14 6.31 -0.18
N ILE A 266 -0.41 5.74 -1.23
CA ILE A 266 -1.16 6.44 -2.28
C ILE A 266 -2.45 5.68 -2.56
N LYS A 267 -3.58 6.37 -2.63
CA LYS A 267 -4.91 5.82 -2.90
C LYS A 267 -5.70 6.79 -3.79
N LEU A 268 -6.70 6.25 -4.49
CA LEU A 268 -7.69 7.04 -5.24
C LEU A 268 -9.08 6.83 -4.64
N THR A 269 -9.93 7.85 -4.73
CA THR A 269 -11.37 7.69 -4.51
C THR A 269 -11.96 6.73 -5.55
N ALA A 270 -13.08 6.10 -5.24
CA ALA A 270 -13.72 5.12 -6.13
C ALA A 270 -14.10 5.67 -7.51
N ASP A 271 -14.39 6.97 -7.60
CA ASP A 271 -14.63 7.65 -8.87
C ASP A 271 -13.36 8.13 -9.60
N GLY A 272 -12.18 7.99 -8.96
CA GLY A 272 -10.88 8.36 -9.53
C GLY A 272 -10.60 9.86 -9.57
N ARG A 273 -11.41 10.71 -8.92
CA ARG A 273 -11.28 12.17 -9.00
C ARG A 273 -10.33 12.78 -7.98
N ILE A 274 -10.13 12.12 -6.84
CA ILE A 274 -9.22 12.59 -5.79
C ILE A 274 -8.17 11.54 -5.53
N LEU A 275 -6.91 11.93 -5.67
CA LEU A 275 -5.76 11.15 -5.29
C LEU A 275 -5.27 11.63 -3.93
N MET A 276 -5.02 10.68 -3.04
CA MET A 276 -4.58 10.93 -1.67
C MET A 276 -3.22 10.27 -1.44
N ALA A 277 -2.33 10.96 -0.72
CA ALA A 277 -1.01 10.44 -0.43
C ALA A 277 -0.50 10.88 0.95
N SER A 278 0.05 9.94 1.74
CA SER A 278 0.48 10.20 3.11
C SER A 278 1.97 10.56 3.22
N ASN A 279 2.31 11.50 4.11
CA ASN A 279 3.66 11.93 4.47
C ASN A 279 3.99 11.57 5.91
N ARG A 280 5.02 10.76 6.12
CA ARG A 280 5.60 10.40 7.42
C ARG A 280 6.64 11.44 7.84
N GLY A 281 6.53 12.01 9.01
CA GLY A 281 7.36 13.12 9.51
C GLY A 281 6.63 14.45 9.38
N HIS A 282 6.18 14.85 8.21
CA HIS A 282 5.21 15.94 8.10
C HIS A 282 3.84 15.55 8.68
N ASP A 283 3.55 14.26 8.81
CA ASP A 283 2.34 13.71 9.42
C ASP A 283 1.05 14.30 8.84
N SER A 284 0.86 14.07 7.56
CA SER A 284 -0.26 14.62 6.78
C SER A 284 -0.70 13.68 5.67
N ILE A 285 -1.87 13.98 5.10
CA ILE A 285 -2.33 13.46 3.81
C ILE A 285 -2.48 14.62 2.84
N ALA A 286 -1.81 14.53 1.70
CA ALA A 286 -1.99 15.43 0.57
C ALA A 286 -3.13 14.93 -0.31
N PHE A 287 -3.98 15.86 -0.74
CA PHE A 287 -5.12 15.62 -1.62
C PHE A 287 -4.93 16.34 -2.94
N PHE A 288 -5.04 15.58 -4.02
CA PHE A 288 -4.96 16.11 -5.37
C PHE A 288 -6.25 15.86 -6.13
N GLU A 289 -6.72 16.86 -6.83
CA GLU A 289 -7.70 16.69 -7.89
C GLU A 289 -7.02 16.08 -9.12
N VAL A 290 -7.66 15.05 -9.69
CA VAL A 290 -7.18 14.37 -10.90
C VAL A 290 -7.94 14.87 -12.10
N GLU A 291 -7.24 15.45 -13.07
CA GLU A 291 -7.80 15.75 -14.38
C GLU A 291 -7.84 14.47 -15.22
N ALA A 292 -9.01 13.87 -15.33
CA ALA A 292 -9.17 12.56 -15.96
C ALA A 292 -8.75 12.51 -17.44
N ALA A 293 -8.81 13.64 -18.16
CA ALA A 293 -8.45 13.69 -19.56
C ALA A 293 -6.93 13.65 -19.79
N THR A 294 -6.14 14.24 -18.89
CA THR A 294 -4.70 14.47 -19.06
C THR A 294 -3.82 13.77 -18.05
N GLY A 295 -4.40 13.29 -16.92
CA GLY A 295 -3.66 12.73 -15.80
C GLY A 295 -2.90 13.78 -14.98
N ARG A 296 -3.13 15.08 -15.19
CA ARG A 296 -2.55 16.15 -14.39
C ARG A 296 -3.16 16.16 -12.99
N LEU A 297 -2.34 16.57 -12.03
CA LEU A 297 -2.76 16.69 -10.63
C LEU A 297 -2.77 18.16 -10.22
N THR A 298 -3.75 18.54 -9.41
CA THR A 298 -3.81 19.85 -8.76
C THR A 298 -3.87 19.63 -7.25
N LEU A 299 -2.88 20.10 -6.50
CA LEU A 299 -2.87 20.01 -5.03
C LEU A 299 -4.02 20.86 -4.48
N ARG A 300 -4.95 20.23 -3.75
CA ARG A 300 -6.11 20.87 -3.14
C ARG A 300 -5.87 21.22 -1.67
N ASN A 301 -5.24 20.32 -0.93
CA ASN A 301 -4.94 20.51 0.49
C ASN A 301 -3.87 19.53 0.96
N VAL A 302 -3.20 19.88 2.06
CA VAL A 302 -2.31 19.02 2.85
C VAL A 302 -2.83 19.00 4.28
N ALA A 303 -3.71 18.04 4.58
CA ALA A 303 -4.37 17.92 5.88
C ALA A 303 -3.41 17.31 6.91
N LYS A 304 -3.15 18.05 8.00
CA LYS A 304 -2.40 17.54 9.16
C LYS A 304 -3.21 16.47 9.88
N LEU A 305 -2.50 15.50 10.45
CA LEU A 305 -3.07 14.42 11.24
C LEU A 305 -2.73 14.58 12.72
N THR A 306 -3.51 13.95 13.59
CA THR A 306 -3.32 14.02 15.05
C THR A 306 -2.19 13.13 15.54
N GLY A 307 -1.97 11.98 14.89
CA GLY A 307 -0.91 11.02 15.22
C GLY A 307 0.31 11.13 14.31
N LYS A 308 1.35 10.35 14.64
CA LYS A 308 2.67 10.44 13.99
C LYS A 308 2.94 9.26 13.05
N PHE A 309 3.59 9.57 11.93
CA PHE A 309 4.10 8.61 10.98
C PHE A 309 2.98 7.80 10.30
N PRO A 310 2.06 8.45 9.56
CA PRO A 310 0.96 7.81 8.84
C PRO A 310 1.51 6.93 7.71
N ARG A 311 1.63 5.61 7.99
CA ARG A 311 2.27 4.68 7.03
C ARG A 311 1.31 4.19 5.97
N ASP A 312 0.07 3.96 6.32
CA ASP A 312 -1.02 3.61 5.39
C ASP A 312 -2.36 4.16 5.91
N PHE A 313 -3.30 4.23 5.01
CA PHE A 313 -4.68 4.65 5.27
C PHE A 313 -5.62 3.95 4.28
N ALA A 314 -6.90 3.90 4.60
CA ALA A 314 -7.93 3.42 3.67
C ALA A 314 -9.23 4.21 3.85
N LEU A 315 -9.93 4.48 2.74
CA LEU A 315 -11.29 4.99 2.79
C LEU A 315 -12.25 3.88 3.18
N MET A 316 -13.17 4.14 4.10
CA MET A 316 -14.30 3.25 4.37
C MET A 316 -15.21 3.18 3.13
N PRO A 317 -15.95 2.08 2.93
CA PRO A 317 -17.00 2.04 1.92
C PRO A 317 -17.94 3.24 2.06
N GLY A 318 -18.33 3.84 0.94
CA GLY A 318 -19.08 5.10 0.93
C GLY A 318 -18.24 6.38 1.09
N GLU A 319 -16.94 6.23 1.40
CA GLU A 319 -15.93 7.30 1.41
C GLU A 319 -16.23 8.51 2.32
N LYS A 320 -17.10 8.32 3.33
CA LYS A 320 -17.39 9.36 4.34
C LYS A 320 -16.30 9.44 5.41
N PHE A 321 -15.58 8.33 5.63
CA PHE A 321 -14.56 8.21 6.66
C PHE A 321 -13.29 7.56 6.12
N MET A 322 -12.18 7.88 6.77
CA MET A 322 -10.84 7.34 6.49
C MET A 322 -10.27 6.73 7.77
N VAL A 323 -9.72 5.53 7.65
CA VAL A 323 -8.91 4.88 8.69
C VAL A 323 -7.46 5.21 8.43
N VAL A 324 -6.72 5.70 9.41
CA VAL A 324 -5.29 6.04 9.29
C VAL A 324 -4.49 5.34 10.38
N GLY A 325 -3.41 4.67 10.00
CA GLY A 325 -2.48 4.03 10.93
C GLY A 325 -1.28 4.93 11.25
N HIS A 326 -1.18 5.35 12.48
CA HIS A 326 -0.07 6.17 13.00
C HIS A 326 1.00 5.26 13.63
N LYS A 327 1.96 4.83 12.82
CA LYS A 327 2.96 3.82 13.23
C LYS A 327 3.77 4.21 14.46
N MET A 328 4.08 5.50 14.65
CA MET A 328 4.93 5.98 15.75
C MET A 328 4.13 6.48 16.96
N SER A 329 2.82 6.56 16.83
CA SER A 329 1.89 6.80 17.96
C SER A 329 1.23 5.51 18.44
N ASP A 330 1.48 4.37 17.79
CA ASP A 330 0.89 3.06 18.11
C ASP A 330 -0.63 3.10 18.19
N GLU A 331 -1.27 3.72 17.17
CA GLU A 331 -2.71 3.93 17.14
C GLU A 331 -3.30 3.91 15.74
N ILE A 332 -4.59 3.66 15.69
CA ILE A 332 -5.45 3.87 14.52
C ILE A 332 -6.39 5.02 14.85
N GLN A 333 -6.47 6.03 13.99
CA GLN A 333 -7.44 7.11 14.10
C GLN A 333 -8.42 7.07 12.93
N ILE A 334 -9.70 7.24 13.22
CA ILE A 334 -10.74 7.45 12.23
C ILE A 334 -10.89 8.94 11.99
N TYR A 335 -11.01 9.34 10.73
CA TYR A 335 -11.26 10.73 10.33
C TYR A 335 -12.51 10.79 9.47
N ARG A 336 -13.35 11.79 9.70
CA ARG A 336 -14.37 12.20 8.74
C ARG A 336 -13.68 12.87 7.57
N PHE A 337 -13.98 12.42 6.38
CA PHE A 337 -13.45 12.99 5.15
C PHE A 337 -14.46 13.94 4.50
N ASP A 338 -14.15 15.23 4.51
CA ASP A 338 -14.84 16.19 3.65
C ASP A 338 -14.19 16.18 2.28
N ARG A 339 -14.90 15.58 1.34
CA ARG A 339 -14.41 15.42 -0.02
C ARG A 339 -14.32 16.76 -0.79
N THR A 340 -15.19 17.73 -0.48
CA THR A 340 -15.24 19.03 -1.16
C THR A 340 -14.09 19.91 -0.70
N ALA A 341 -13.89 20.02 0.61
CA ALA A 341 -12.81 20.79 1.21
C ALA A 341 -11.47 20.04 1.19
N CYS A 342 -11.46 18.72 0.98
CA CYS A 342 -10.30 17.84 1.14
C CYS A 342 -9.71 17.94 2.55
N THR A 343 -10.55 17.91 3.60
CA THR A 343 -10.14 17.97 5.00
C THR A 343 -10.45 16.67 5.74
N LEU A 344 -9.77 16.50 6.88
CA LEU A 344 -9.88 15.34 7.76
C LEU A 344 -10.12 15.81 9.18
N ASP A 345 -11.29 15.46 9.74
CA ASP A 345 -11.64 15.76 11.13
C ASP A 345 -11.62 14.45 11.95
N PRO A 346 -10.89 14.35 13.08
CA PRO A 346 -10.82 13.14 13.86
C PRO A 346 -12.19 12.79 14.48
N VAL A 347 -12.53 11.51 14.48
CA VAL A 347 -13.79 10.97 15.01
C VAL A 347 -13.47 10.01 16.15
N GLY A 348 -14.01 10.28 17.34
CA GLY A 348 -13.78 9.46 18.52
C GLY A 348 -12.34 9.51 19.03
N ALA A 349 -12.07 8.68 20.02
CA ALA A 349 -10.70 8.48 20.51
C ALA A 349 -9.91 7.56 19.60
N PRO A 350 -8.58 7.70 19.51
CA PRO A 350 -7.74 6.77 18.76
C PRO A 350 -7.81 5.36 19.37
N ILE A 351 -7.75 4.35 18.51
CA ILE A 351 -7.77 2.93 18.88
C ILE A 351 -6.32 2.47 19.07
N PRO A 352 -5.92 2.01 20.28
CA PRO A 352 -4.58 1.49 20.49
C PRO A 352 -4.27 0.32 19.56
N CYS A 353 -3.17 0.42 18.81
CA CYS A 353 -2.74 -0.60 17.86
C CYS A 353 -1.23 -0.49 17.63
N TRP A 354 -0.48 -1.53 17.99
CA TRP A 354 0.98 -1.51 17.89
C TRP A 354 1.46 -1.42 16.44
N ARG A 355 2.10 -0.32 16.07
CA ARG A 355 2.75 -0.08 14.78
C ARG A 355 1.91 -0.51 13.56
N PRO A 356 0.71 0.05 13.35
CA PRO A 356 -0.10 -0.30 12.20
C PRO A 356 0.60 0.07 10.89
N LEU A 357 0.54 -0.84 9.89
CA LEU A 357 1.29 -0.74 8.63
C LEU A 357 0.45 -0.71 7.38
N CYS A 358 -0.67 -1.43 7.35
CA CYS A 358 -1.55 -1.51 6.17
C CYS A 358 -3.00 -1.79 6.56
N PHE A 359 -3.92 -1.38 5.66
CA PHE A 359 -5.37 -1.48 5.83
C PHE A 359 -6.01 -1.98 4.55
N VAL A 360 -6.87 -2.99 4.66
CA VAL A 360 -7.69 -3.49 3.55
C VAL A 360 -9.11 -3.71 4.06
N PHE A 361 -10.08 -2.99 3.49
CA PHE A 361 -11.49 -3.25 3.75
C PHE A 361 -11.95 -4.52 3.06
N ALA A 362 -12.74 -5.30 3.78
CA ALA A 362 -13.35 -6.49 3.24
C ALA A 362 -14.25 -6.13 2.05
N ARG A 363 -14.04 -6.82 0.94
CA ARG A 363 -14.99 -6.81 -0.17
C ARG A 363 -16.15 -7.76 0.18
N PRO A 364 -17.37 -7.48 -0.23
CA PRO A 364 -18.43 -8.47 -0.15
C PRO A 364 -17.94 -9.77 -0.82
N SER A 365 -18.17 -10.92 -0.17
CA SER A 365 -17.99 -12.20 -0.85
C SER A 365 -18.89 -12.20 -2.08
N ALA A 366 -18.34 -12.52 -3.26
CA ALA A 366 -19.19 -12.77 -4.41
C ALA A 366 -20.15 -13.90 -3.99
N GLU A 367 -21.46 -13.62 -4.02
CA GLU A 367 -22.45 -14.67 -3.83
C GLU A 367 -22.09 -15.78 -4.82
N THR A 368 -21.84 -16.97 -4.29
CA THR A 368 -21.64 -18.16 -5.13
C THR A 368 -22.96 -18.38 -5.89
N PRO A 369 -22.95 -18.40 -7.24
CA PRO A 369 -24.15 -18.57 -8.05
C PRO A 369 -24.84 -19.91 -7.76
#